data_ba2908e4cbd8c5811ec36a363c093702
#
_entry.id   ba2908e4cbd8c5811ec36a363c093702
#
_cell.length_a   1.000
_cell.length_b   1.000
_cell.length_c   1.000
_cell.angle_alpha   90.00
_cell.angle_beta   90.00
_cell.angle_gamma   90.00
#
_symmetry.space_group_name_H-M   'P 1'
#
loop_
_entity.id
_entity.type
_entity.pdbx_description
1 polymer ?
#
loop_
_entity_poly.entity_id
_entity_poly.type
_entity_poly.pdbx_seq_one_letter_code
_entity_poly.pdbx_strand_id
1 'polypeptide(L)'
;MRFRSIAAVVFGVFFMFISSARADERSTQEVGVQGTGFFTKDSNSNVLNQHTTNSGGFLVSYRYHFNRWFAADVSYGWNRDTQQNNSAAGSLNVQSNVHQTTVAGVVKLPWSTARFNPYVLAGTGALVFAPTQNAGATVPGAGNQAKATFVYGGGVDYDYTRHLSFRLEYRGLVYGRPDFGVNALRSGLTTNSAQPSAGVIYRF
;
A
#
# COMPACT_ATOMS: atom_id res chain seq x y z
N MET A 1 7.83 22.16 -6.73
CA MET A 1 8.50 21.69 -7.96
C MET A 1 9.33 20.39 -7.81
N ARG A 2 9.42 19.75 -6.64
CA ARG A 2 10.28 18.57 -6.40
C ARG A 2 9.58 17.19 -6.47
N PHE A 3 8.26 17.13 -6.56
CA PHE A 3 7.48 15.86 -6.60
C PHE A 3 7.50 15.15 -7.97
N ARG A 4 7.63 15.90 -9.06
CA ARG A 4 7.75 15.30 -10.42
C ARG A 4 9.03 14.47 -10.61
N SER A 5 10.09 14.80 -9.86
CA SER A 5 11.38 14.10 -9.97
C SER A 5 11.38 12.74 -9.27
N ILE A 6 10.65 12.58 -8.16
CA ILE A 6 10.60 11.31 -7.41
C ILE A 6 9.78 10.26 -8.18
N ALA A 7 8.65 10.65 -8.75
CA ALA A 7 7.84 9.77 -9.59
C ALA A 7 8.60 9.29 -10.83
N ALA A 8 9.40 10.17 -11.45
CA ALA A 8 10.21 9.84 -12.61
C ALA A 8 11.35 8.86 -12.28
N VAL A 9 11.96 9.00 -11.09
CA VAL A 9 13.03 8.09 -10.63
C VAL A 9 12.48 6.71 -10.31
N VAL A 10 11.32 6.61 -9.65
CA VAL A 10 10.67 5.34 -9.34
C VAL A 10 10.23 4.64 -10.64
N PHE A 11 9.71 5.39 -11.61
CA PHE A 11 9.31 4.86 -12.92
C PHE A 11 10.54 4.43 -13.77
N GLY A 12 11.65 5.15 -13.69
CA GLY A 12 12.90 4.85 -14.39
C GLY A 12 13.57 3.58 -13.87
N VAL A 13 13.60 3.38 -12.55
CA VAL A 13 14.13 2.15 -11.92
C VAL A 13 13.25 0.96 -12.26
N PHE A 14 11.92 1.14 -12.32
CA PHE A 14 10.98 0.08 -12.72
C PHE A 14 11.20 -0.38 -14.17
N PHE A 15 11.55 0.53 -15.08
CA PHE A 15 11.78 0.21 -16.50
C PHE A 15 13.12 -0.48 -16.75
N MET A 16 14.16 -0.25 -15.94
CA MET A 16 15.47 -0.89 -16.09
C MET A 16 15.45 -2.40 -15.76
N PHE A 17 14.53 -2.86 -14.92
CA PHE A 17 14.42 -4.28 -14.56
C PHE A 17 13.69 -5.13 -15.62
N ILE A 18 12.95 -4.52 -16.56
CA ILE A 18 12.21 -5.24 -17.61
C ILE A 18 13.15 -5.77 -18.71
N SER A 19 14.36 -5.22 -18.84
CA SER A 19 15.24 -5.49 -19.98
C SER A 19 16.06 -6.80 -19.88
N SER A 20 15.96 -7.57 -18.80
CA SER A 20 16.81 -8.75 -18.58
C SER A 20 16.06 -10.09 -18.62
N ALA A 21 14.85 -10.12 -19.14
CA ALA A 21 14.06 -11.35 -19.24
C ALA A 21 14.67 -12.29 -20.31
N ARG A 22 15.60 -13.13 -19.89
CA ARG A 22 15.95 -14.37 -20.62
C ARG A 22 14.82 -15.37 -20.36
N ALA A 23 14.26 -15.88 -21.46
CA ALA A 23 13.27 -16.93 -21.44
C ALA A 23 13.90 -18.24 -20.90
N ASP A 24 13.80 -18.45 -19.59
CA ASP A 24 13.95 -19.77 -18.99
C ASP A 24 12.54 -20.26 -18.62
N GLU A 25 12.28 -21.56 -18.72
CA GLU A 25 10.94 -22.19 -18.75
C GLU A 25 10.02 -21.97 -17.52
N ARG A 26 10.42 -21.14 -16.53
CA ARG A 26 9.58 -20.71 -15.42
C ARG A 26 9.61 -19.19 -15.36
N SER A 27 8.46 -18.58 -15.62
CA SER A 27 8.28 -17.14 -15.39
C SER A 27 8.75 -16.77 -13.97
N THR A 28 9.93 -16.16 -13.88
CA THR A 28 10.54 -15.76 -12.61
C THR A 28 10.09 -14.37 -12.17
N GLN A 29 9.42 -13.65 -13.06
CA GLN A 29 9.03 -12.26 -12.86
C GLN A 29 7.54 -12.07 -13.10
N GLU A 30 6.92 -11.24 -12.31
CA GLU A 30 5.52 -10.87 -12.48
C GLU A 30 5.28 -9.39 -12.18
N VAL A 31 4.36 -8.80 -12.94
CA VAL A 31 3.85 -7.45 -12.71
C VAL A 31 2.35 -7.55 -12.43
N GLY A 32 1.89 -6.84 -11.40
CA GLY A 32 0.51 -6.81 -10.99
C GLY A 32 -0.08 -5.42 -10.94
N VAL A 33 -1.36 -5.32 -11.29
CA VAL A 33 -2.18 -4.12 -11.08
C VAL A 33 -3.44 -4.54 -10.34
N GLN A 34 -3.71 -3.90 -9.21
CA GLN A 34 -4.80 -4.25 -8.30
C GLN A 34 -5.58 -3.00 -7.90
N GLY A 35 -6.91 -3.11 -7.83
CA GLY A 35 -7.75 -2.16 -7.11
C GLY A 35 -7.67 -2.45 -5.61
N THR A 36 -7.60 -1.41 -4.78
CA THR A 36 -7.48 -1.54 -3.33
C THR A 36 -8.61 -0.82 -2.60
N GLY A 37 -9.07 -1.42 -1.49
CA GLY A 37 -9.77 -0.71 -0.43
C GLY A 37 -8.77 -0.35 0.67
N PHE A 38 -8.96 0.77 1.34
CA PHE A 38 -8.12 1.18 2.46
C PHE A 38 -9.01 1.49 3.67
N PHE A 39 -8.84 0.71 4.74
CA PHE A 39 -9.65 0.77 5.96
C PHE A 39 -8.72 0.97 7.14
N THR A 40 -8.85 2.07 7.83
CA THR A 40 -8.06 2.34 9.03
C THR A 40 -8.92 2.05 10.26
N LYS A 41 -8.37 1.33 11.23
CA LYS A 41 -9.06 1.01 12.47
C LYS A 41 -9.22 2.28 13.32
N ASP A 42 -10.46 2.55 13.73
CA ASP A 42 -10.77 3.64 14.66
C ASP A 42 -10.09 3.41 16.01
N SER A 43 -9.38 4.42 16.50
CA SER A 43 -8.84 4.42 17.85
C SER A 43 -9.68 5.37 18.69
N ASN A 44 -10.55 4.82 19.53
CA ASN A 44 -11.29 5.59 20.52
C ASN A 44 -10.35 5.97 21.66
N SER A 45 -10.01 7.24 21.77
CA SER A 45 -9.53 7.82 23.03
C SER A 45 -10.67 8.67 23.61
N ASN A 46 -10.75 8.75 24.95
CA ASN A 46 -11.84 9.38 25.71
C ASN A 46 -12.17 10.85 25.36
N VAL A 47 -11.48 11.46 24.38
CA VAL A 47 -11.59 12.89 24.04
C VAL A 47 -11.87 13.12 22.54
N LEU A 48 -11.63 12.15 21.65
CA LEU A 48 -11.76 12.32 20.20
C LEU A 48 -12.34 11.06 19.56
N ASN A 49 -13.54 11.16 19.01
CA ASN A 49 -14.11 10.15 18.12
C ASN A 49 -13.62 10.42 16.71
N GLN A 50 -12.69 9.59 16.22
CA GLN A 50 -12.20 9.65 14.83
C GLN A 50 -12.84 8.53 14.05
N HIS A 51 -13.66 8.88 13.05
CA HIS A 51 -14.13 7.95 12.03
C HIS A 51 -13.29 8.12 10.77
N THR A 52 -12.70 7.04 10.32
CA THR A 52 -11.97 7.04 9.05
C THR A 52 -12.92 6.58 7.94
N THR A 53 -13.03 7.35 6.87
CA THR A 53 -13.82 6.96 5.71
C THR A 53 -13.12 5.89 4.91
N ASN A 54 -13.90 4.93 4.42
CA ASN A 54 -13.44 3.90 3.49
C ASN A 54 -12.97 4.58 2.20
N SER A 55 -11.74 4.35 1.81
CA SER A 55 -11.20 4.91 0.59
C SER A 55 -10.75 3.83 -0.37
N GLY A 56 -10.79 4.16 -1.66
CA GLY A 56 -10.32 3.31 -2.74
C GLY A 56 -9.03 3.82 -3.35
N GLY A 57 -8.28 2.93 -3.96
CA GLY A 57 -7.04 3.25 -4.62
C GLY A 57 -6.59 2.17 -5.59
N PHE A 58 -5.33 2.21 -5.95
CA PHE A 58 -4.71 1.17 -6.76
C PHE A 58 -3.33 0.80 -6.19
N LEU A 59 -2.89 -0.41 -6.52
CA LEU A 59 -1.59 -0.95 -6.18
C LEU A 59 -0.96 -1.54 -7.44
N VAL A 60 0.27 -1.14 -7.74
CA VAL A 60 1.10 -1.75 -8.77
C VAL A 60 2.23 -2.48 -8.07
N SER A 61 2.48 -3.72 -8.45
CA SER A 61 3.51 -4.55 -7.84
C SER A 61 4.39 -5.20 -8.89
N TYR A 62 5.66 -5.37 -8.54
CA TYR A 62 6.62 -6.20 -9.24
C TYR A 62 7.12 -7.25 -8.27
N ARG A 63 7.06 -8.53 -8.67
CA ARG A 63 7.50 -9.65 -7.85
C ARG A 63 8.51 -10.49 -8.62
N TYR A 64 9.63 -10.75 -7.96
CA TYR A 64 10.69 -11.62 -8.48
C TYR A 64 10.74 -12.92 -7.65
N HIS A 65 10.61 -14.06 -8.32
CA HIS A 65 10.67 -15.39 -7.71
C HIS A 65 12.11 -15.91 -7.73
N PHE A 66 12.71 -16.05 -6.55
CA PHE A 66 14.04 -16.67 -6.39
C PHE A 66 13.99 -18.19 -6.61
N ASN A 67 12.89 -18.79 -6.17
CA ASN A 67 12.59 -20.19 -6.32
C ASN A 67 11.09 -20.44 -6.20
N ARG A 68 10.66 -21.71 -6.22
CA ARG A 68 9.23 -22.08 -6.12
C ARG A 68 8.53 -21.63 -4.82
N TRP A 69 9.29 -21.33 -3.75
CA TRP A 69 8.76 -21.02 -2.43
C TRP A 69 8.90 -19.54 -2.05
N PHE A 70 9.99 -18.90 -2.49
CA PHE A 70 10.37 -17.57 -2.05
C PHE A 70 10.38 -16.57 -3.20
N ALA A 71 9.83 -15.38 -2.93
CA ALA A 71 9.87 -14.24 -3.84
C ALA A 71 10.08 -12.93 -3.07
N ALA A 72 10.56 -11.91 -3.77
CA ALA A 72 10.55 -10.52 -3.30
C ALA A 72 9.50 -9.74 -4.07
N ASP A 73 8.77 -8.89 -3.37
CA ASP A 73 7.72 -8.02 -3.91
C ASP A 73 8.07 -6.57 -3.63
N VAL A 74 8.05 -5.75 -4.67
CA VAL A 74 8.15 -4.29 -4.56
C VAL A 74 6.85 -3.72 -5.07
N SER A 75 6.20 -2.89 -4.29
CA SER A 75 4.91 -2.34 -4.68
C SER A 75 4.79 -0.86 -4.41
N TYR A 76 4.03 -0.20 -5.28
CA TYR A 76 3.61 1.19 -5.15
C TYR A 76 2.10 1.27 -5.16
N GLY A 77 1.54 1.93 -4.15
CA GLY A 77 0.12 2.17 -4.00
C GLY A 77 -0.21 3.65 -3.93
N TRP A 78 -1.37 4.01 -4.41
CA TRP A 78 -1.98 5.30 -4.22
C TRP A 78 -3.41 5.12 -3.72
N ASN A 79 -3.70 5.75 -2.59
CA ASN A 79 -5.03 5.74 -1.98
C ASN A 79 -5.41 7.18 -1.61
N ARG A 80 -6.69 7.48 -1.66
CA ARG A 80 -7.22 8.73 -1.14
C ARG A 80 -7.80 8.46 0.24
N ASP A 81 -7.31 9.14 1.26
CA ASP A 81 -7.80 9.03 2.63
C ASP A 81 -8.47 10.33 3.06
N THR A 82 -9.65 10.22 3.68
CA THR A 82 -10.37 11.35 4.24
C THR A 82 -10.56 11.12 5.73
N GLN A 83 -9.83 11.86 6.55
CA GLN A 83 -9.95 11.80 8.00
C GLN A 83 -10.99 12.81 8.47
N GLN A 84 -12.05 12.32 9.10
CA GLN A 84 -13.06 13.13 9.76
C GLN A 84 -12.73 13.22 11.24
N ASN A 85 -12.32 14.39 11.70
CA ASN A 85 -12.07 14.69 13.10
C ASN A 85 -13.25 15.45 13.68
N ASN A 86 -14.09 14.79 14.47
CA ASN A 86 -15.19 15.42 15.18
C ASN A 86 -14.73 15.82 16.60
N SER A 87 -14.58 17.10 16.82
CA SER A 87 -14.29 17.70 18.14
C SER A 87 -15.51 18.49 18.61
N ALA A 88 -15.66 18.69 19.92
CA ALA A 88 -16.68 19.57 20.51
C ALA A 88 -16.61 21.03 20.00
N ALA A 89 -15.48 21.43 19.37
CA ALA A 89 -15.26 22.74 18.78
C ALA A 89 -15.56 22.81 17.27
N GLY A 90 -16.02 21.71 16.63
CA GLY A 90 -16.33 21.63 15.20
C GLY A 90 -15.76 20.38 14.52
N SER A 91 -16.27 20.07 13.33
CA SER A 91 -15.77 18.98 12.49
C SER A 91 -14.71 19.52 11.52
N LEU A 92 -13.49 18.94 11.59
CA LEU A 92 -12.41 19.22 10.65
C LEU A 92 -12.20 18.00 9.75
N ASN A 93 -12.50 18.14 8.48
CA ASN A 93 -12.25 17.10 7.48
C ASN A 93 -10.92 17.38 6.78
N VAL A 94 -9.95 16.49 6.95
CA VAL A 94 -8.67 16.57 6.24
C VAL A 94 -8.62 15.45 5.21
N GLN A 95 -8.66 15.82 3.94
CA GLN A 95 -8.44 14.88 2.85
C GLN A 95 -6.94 14.83 2.51
N SER A 96 -6.38 13.64 2.45
CA SER A 96 -4.98 13.43 2.07
C SER A 96 -4.84 12.33 1.03
N ASN A 97 -3.92 12.53 0.09
CA ASN A 97 -3.46 11.46 -0.79
C ASN A 97 -2.36 10.69 -0.08
N VAL A 98 -2.50 9.37 -0.01
CA VAL A 98 -1.52 8.49 0.60
C VAL A 98 -0.76 7.75 -0.51
N HIS A 99 0.52 8.04 -0.62
CA HIS A 99 1.45 7.32 -1.50
C HIS A 99 2.17 6.28 -0.66
N GLN A 100 2.08 5.03 -1.07
CA GLN A 100 2.65 3.89 -0.38
C GLN A 100 3.76 3.29 -1.25
N THR A 101 4.93 3.04 -0.67
CA THR A 101 5.98 2.23 -1.30
C THR A 101 6.40 1.16 -0.32
N THR A 102 6.33 -0.12 -0.72
CA THR A 102 6.67 -1.24 0.16
C THR A 102 7.58 -2.25 -0.54
N VAL A 103 8.42 -2.90 0.27
CA VAL A 103 9.24 -4.04 -0.12
C VAL A 103 8.93 -5.17 0.84
N ALA A 104 8.60 -6.35 0.33
CA ALA A 104 8.20 -7.50 1.13
C ALA A 104 8.82 -8.80 0.64
N GLY A 105 9.14 -9.68 1.55
CA GLY A 105 9.38 -11.08 1.27
C GLY A 105 8.05 -11.82 1.14
N VAL A 106 7.94 -12.71 0.17
CA VAL A 106 6.75 -13.52 -0.10
C VAL A 106 7.12 -14.99 0.02
N VAL A 107 6.30 -15.75 0.74
CA VAL A 107 6.46 -17.19 0.92
C VAL A 107 5.21 -17.88 0.38
N LYS A 108 5.36 -18.69 -0.65
CA LYS A 108 4.27 -19.54 -1.18
C LYS A 108 4.03 -20.70 -0.23
N LEU A 109 2.76 -20.98 0.01
CA LEU A 109 2.37 -22.05 0.92
C LEU A 109 2.35 -23.43 0.20
N PRO A 110 2.61 -24.53 0.91
CA PRO A 110 2.67 -25.87 0.32
C PRO A 110 1.33 -26.39 -0.19
N TRP A 111 0.23 -25.74 0.14
CA TRP A 111 -1.12 -26.11 -0.29
C TRP A 111 -1.49 -25.58 -1.69
N SER A 112 -0.49 -25.18 -2.47
CA SER A 112 -0.70 -24.76 -3.86
C SER A 112 -1.24 -25.94 -4.68
N THR A 113 -2.33 -25.69 -5.39
CA THR A 113 -2.87 -26.61 -6.40
C THR A 113 -2.47 -26.13 -7.79
N ALA A 114 -2.85 -26.86 -8.84
CA ALA A 114 -2.50 -26.49 -10.21
C ALA A 114 -2.96 -25.07 -10.62
N ARG A 115 -3.94 -24.48 -9.94
CA ARG A 115 -4.49 -23.15 -10.26
C ARG A 115 -4.49 -22.17 -9.10
N PHE A 116 -4.49 -22.65 -7.84
CA PHE A 116 -4.55 -21.80 -6.65
C PHE A 116 -3.20 -21.81 -5.94
N ASN A 117 -2.60 -20.65 -5.81
CA ASN A 117 -1.29 -20.46 -5.21
C ASN A 117 -1.39 -19.49 -4.02
N PRO A 118 -1.72 -20.00 -2.82
CA PRO A 118 -1.75 -19.18 -1.62
C PRO A 118 -0.35 -18.81 -1.17
N TYR A 119 -0.22 -17.61 -0.58
CA TYR A 119 1.05 -17.09 -0.08
C TYR A 119 0.83 -16.17 1.11
N VAL A 120 1.90 -15.94 1.86
CA VAL A 120 2.00 -14.91 2.90
C VAL A 120 3.13 -13.96 2.56
N LEU A 121 3.04 -12.74 3.05
CA LEU A 121 4.05 -11.71 2.86
C LEU A 121 4.31 -10.93 4.13
N ALA A 122 5.56 -10.49 4.29
CA ALA A 122 5.95 -9.56 5.34
C ALA A 122 7.09 -8.67 4.85
N GLY A 123 7.10 -7.42 5.28
CA GLY A 123 8.08 -6.46 4.82
C GLY A 123 7.96 -5.09 5.47
N THR A 124 8.55 -4.11 4.82
CA THR A 124 8.58 -2.73 5.30
C THR A 124 8.38 -1.75 4.15
N GLY A 125 8.09 -0.51 4.48
CA GLY A 125 7.92 0.53 3.48
C GLY A 125 7.78 1.91 4.08
N ALA A 126 7.31 2.83 3.25
CA ALA A 126 7.01 4.20 3.60
C ALA A 126 5.63 4.61 3.09
N LEU A 127 4.91 5.32 3.93
CA LEU A 127 3.67 6.00 3.60
C LEU A 127 3.95 7.51 3.58
N VAL A 128 3.64 8.16 2.48
CA VAL A 128 3.73 9.61 2.35
C VAL A 128 2.33 10.18 2.28
N PHE A 129 1.96 10.93 3.29
CA PHE A 129 0.69 11.63 3.40
C PHE A 129 0.85 13.02 2.79
N ALA A 130 0.08 13.33 1.75
CA ALA A 130 0.05 14.63 1.09
C ALA A 130 -1.34 15.25 1.30
N PRO A 131 -1.50 16.22 2.22
CA PRO A 131 -2.78 16.91 2.43
C PRO A 131 -3.23 17.62 1.16
N THR A 132 -4.51 17.47 0.79
CA THR A 132 -5.11 18.16 -0.36
C THR A 132 -5.95 19.33 0.12
N GLN A 133 -5.88 20.46 -0.59
CA GLN A 133 -6.54 21.72 -0.20
C GLN A 133 -8.06 21.74 -0.47
N ASN A 134 -8.67 20.64 -0.95
CA ASN A 134 -10.03 20.67 -1.51
C ASN A 134 -11.17 20.41 -0.51
N ALA A 135 -10.92 20.28 0.79
CA ALA A 135 -11.95 19.94 1.77
C ALA A 135 -12.28 21.07 2.76
N GLY A 136 -12.23 22.32 2.35
CA GLY A 136 -12.85 23.44 3.08
C GLY A 136 -12.18 23.88 4.40
N ALA A 137 -11.17 23.17 4.90
CA ALA A 137 -10.39 23.58 6.05
C ALA A 137 -8.90 23.24 5.82
N THR A 138 -8.18 24.21 5.30
CA THR A 138 -6.72 24.20 5.30
C THR A 138 -6.26 24.36 6.75
N VAL A 139 -5.62 23.32 7.32
CA VAL A 139 -4.85 23.51 8.55
C VAL A 139 -3.58 24.24 8.14
N PRO A 140 -3.41 25.53 8.52
CA PRO A 140 -2.21 26.29 8.16
C PRO A 140 -0.99 25.58 8.73
N GLY A 141 0.00 25.25 7.87
CA GLY A 141 1.22 24.59 8.28
C GLY A 141 1.23 23.05 8.14
N ALA A 142 0.18 22.40 7.67
CA ALA A 142 0.19 20.97 7.38
C ALA A 142 1.12 20.66 6.20
N GLY A 143 2.28 20.07 6.47
CA GLY A 143 3.26 19.62 5.48
C GLY A 143 3.10 18.16 5.11
N ASN A 144 3.71 17.76 3.98
CA ASN A 144 3.82 16.36 3.63
C ASN A 144 4.59 15.60 4.71
N GLN A 145 4.06 14.46 5.14
CA GLN A 145 4.68 13.66 6.17
C GLN A 145 4.92 12.22 5.69
N ALA A 146 6.16 11.76 5.84
CA ALA A 146 6.52 10.36 5.58
C ALA A 146 6.57 9.59 6.90
N LYS A 147 5.97 8.40 6.93
CA LYS A 147 6.03 7.46 8.05
C LYS A 147 6.52 6.10 7.56
N ALA A 148 7.48 5.53 8.28
CA ALA A 148 7.85 4.14 8.06
C ALA A 148 6.68 3.22 8.43
N THR A 149 6.49 2.17 7.65
CA THR A 149 5.44 1.18 7.87
C THR A 149 6.00 -0.23 7.84
N PHE A 150 5.47 -1.09 8.69
CA PHE A 150 5.60 -2.52 8.58
C PHE A 150 4.38 -3.06 7.81
N VAL A 151 4.61 -3.91 6.81
CA VAL A 151 3.56 -4.56 6.02
C VAL A 151 3.58 -6.06 6.29
N TYR A 152 2.40 -6.64 6.48
CA TYR A 152 2.19 -8.07 6.58
C TYR A 152 0.89 -8.44 5.87
N GLY A 153 0.77 -9.68 5.46
CA GLY A 153 -0.46 -10.09 4.81
C GLY A 153 -0.35 -11.44 4.13
N GLY A 154 -1.28 -11.65 3.23
CA GLY A 154 -1.32 -12.85 2.42
C GLY A 154 -2.35 -12.73 1.32
N GLY A 155 -2.30 -13.69 0.42
CA GLY A 155 -3.20 -13.68 -0.71
C GLY A 155 -3.24 -15.03 -1.41
N VAL A 156 -4.01 -15.06 -2.47
CA VAL A 156 -4.11 -16.20 -3.37
C VAL A 156 -4.07 -15.73 -4.81
N ASP A 157 -3.23 -16.37 -5.60
CA ASP A 157 -3.17 -16.22 -7.04
C ASP A 157 -3.95 -17.35 -7.69
N TYR A 158 -4.90 -17.02 -8.56
CA TYR A 158 -5.61 -17.96 -9.41
C TYR A 158 -5.04 -17.90 -10.81
N ASP A 159 -4.37 -18.95 -11.25
CA ASP A 159 -3.76 -19.06 -12.57
C ASP A 159 -4.82 -19.35 -13.64
N TYR A 160 -5.17 -18.33 -14.43
CA TYR A 160 -6.09 -18.45 -15.54
C TYR A 160 -5.38 -19.01 -16.78
N THR A 161 -4.20 -18.48 -17.10
CA THR A 161 -3.29 -18.97 -18.16
C THR A 161 -1.87 -19.08 -17.62
N ARG A 162 -0.91 -19.49 -18.46
CA ARG A 162 0.51 -19.51 -18.09
C ARG A 162 1.08 -18.13 -17.77
N HIS A 163 0.53 -17.06 -18.37
CA HIS A 163 1.00 -15.70 -18.24
C HIS A 163 0.04 -14.79 -17.46
N LEU A 164 -1.22 -15.18 -17.28
CA LEU A 164 -2.26 -14.35 -16.67
C LEU A 164 -2.84 -15.02 -15.45
N SER A 165 -2.85 -14.29 -14.33
CA SER A 165 -3.44 -14.73 -13.07
C SER A 165 -4.29 -13.63 -12.47
N PHE A 166 -5.30 -14.02 -11.69
CA PHE A 166 -6.07 -13.13 -10.82
C PHE A 166 -5.52 -13.24 -9.40
N ARG A 167 -5.37 -12.10 -8.74
CA ARG A 167 -4.88 -12.02 -7.36
C ARG A 167 -5.94 -11.44 -6.45
N LEU A 168 -6.17 -12.11 -5.32
CA LEU A 168 -6.82 -11.55 -4.15
C LEU A 168 -5.78 -11.47 -3.03
N GLU A 169 -5.60 -10.28 -2.46
CA GLU A 169 -4.58 -10.05 -1.45
C GLU A 169 -5.13 -9.19 -0.32
N TYR A 170 -4.70 -9.45 0.88
CA TYR A 170 -4.94 -8.64 2.06
C TYR A 170 -3.58 -8.20 2.63
N ARG A 171 -3.41 -6.89 2.83
CA ARG A 171 -2.25 -6.31 3.51
C ARG A 171 -2.68 -5.58 4.77
N GLY A 172 -1.99 -5.86 5.87
CA GLY A 172 -2.03 -5.05 7.08
C GLY A 172 -0.84 -4.10 7.10
N LEU A 173 -1.09 -2.83 7.35
CA LEU A 173 -0.07 -1.78 7.41
C LEU A 173 -0.02 -1.23 8.83
N VAL A 174 1.13 -1.37 9.48
CA VAL A 174 1.37 -0.88 10.84
C VAL A 174 2.35 0.29 10.77
N TYR A 175 1.92 1.47 11.20
CA TYR A 175 2.73 2.69 11.12
C TYR A 175 2.44 3.62 12.28
N GLY A 176 3.40 4.52 12.58
CA GLY A 176 3.20 5.58 13.55
C GLY A 176 2.23 6.64 13.01
N ARG A 177 1.28 7.07 13.85
CA ARG A 177 0.26 8.06 13.48
C ARG A 177 0.91 9.35 12.95
N PRO A 178 0.46 9.90 11.81
CA PRO A 178 0.94 11.20 11.34
C PRO A 178 0.44 12.32 12.25
N ASP A 179 1.35 13.23 12.64
CA ASP A 179 1.07 14.40 13.46
C ASP A 179 1.04 15.72 12.67
N PHE A 180 1.36 15.66 11.36
CA PHE A 180 1.40 16.79 10.42
C PHE A 180 2.14 18.03 10.95
N GLY A 181 3.03 17.87 11.95
CA GLY A 181 3.75 18.97 12.60
C GLY A 181 2.94 19.75 13.64
N VAL A 182 1.71 19.32 13.94
CA VAL A 182 0.82 19.94 14.94
C VAL A 182 0.99 19.26 16.28
N ASN A 183 1.49 19.98 17.30
CA ASN A 183 1.75 19.43 18.63
C ASN A 183 0.51 18.78 19.30
N ALA A 184 -0.68 19.28 19.00
CA ALA A 184 -1.95 18.74 19.51
C ALA A 184 -2.30 17.34 18.95
N LEU A 185 -1.70 16.91 17.81
CA LEU A 185 -1.94 15.62 17.18
C LEU A 185 -0.82 14.59 17.51
N ARG A 186 0.16 14.98 18.30
CA ARG A 186 1.32 14.15 18.69
C ARG A 186 0.92 13.11 19.73
N SER A 187 0.40 11.96 19.29
CA SER A 187 -0.09 10.90 20.18
C SER A 187 0.89 9.77 20.44
N GLY A 188 1.96 9.63 19.62
CA GLY A 188 2.91 8.50 19.72
C GLY A 188 2.29 7.11 19.49
N LEU A 189 1.01 7.07 19.10
CA LEU A 189 0.25 5.83 18.92
C LEU A 189 0.54 5.18 17.57
N THR A 190 0.51 3.85 17.56
CA THR A 190 0.61 3.05 16.34
C THR A 190 -0.78 2.82 15.76
N THR A 191 -0.91 2.98 14.46
CA THR A 191 -2.15 2.73 13.71
C THR A 191 -1.99 1.48 12.85
N ASN A 192 -3.06 0.72 12.73
CA ASN A 192 -3.15 -0.45 11.86
C ASN A 192 -4.22 -0.20 10.80
N SER A 193 -3.82 -0.31 9.53
CA SER A 193 -4.75 -0.17 8.40
C SER A 193 -4.84 -1.47 7.63
N ALA A 194 -6.07 -1.84 7.25
CA ALA A 194 -6.37 -2.99 6.41
C ALA A 194 -6.50 -2.57 4.95
N GLN A 195 -5.82 -3.27 4.06
CA GLN A 195 -5.81 -3.00 2.63
C GLN A 195 -6.14 -4.28 1.86
N PRO A 196 -7.42 -4.66 1.72
CA PRO A 196 -7.81 -5.68 0.76
C PRO A 196 -7.62 -5.17 -0.66
N SER A 197 -7.21 -6.06 -1.55
CA SER A 197 -6.99 -5.75 -2.96
C SER A 197 -7.36 -6.92 -3.86
N ALA A 198 -7.77 -6.60 -5.09
CA ALA A 198 -8.03 -7.55 -6.13
C ALA A 198 -7.51 -7.04 -7.47
N GLY A 199 -6.95 -7.91 -8.30
CA GLY A 199 -6.40 -7.48 -9.57
C GLY A 199 -5.85 -8.59 -10.45
N VAL A 200 -5.08 -8.15 -11.43
CA VAL A 200 -4.54 -9.00 -12.48
C VAL A 200 -3.02 -8.96 -12.42
N ILE A 201 -2.42 -10.14 -12.61
CA ILE A 201 -0.98 -10.36 -12.60
C ILE A 201 -0.58 -10.91 -13.96
N TYR A 202 0.45 -10.33 -14.54
CA TYR A 202 1.10 -10.83 -15.75
C TYR A 202 2.48 -11.39 -15.41
N ARG A 203 2.75 -12.62 -15.85
CA ARG A 203 4.02 -13.34 -15.67
C ARG A 203 4.78 -13.44 -16.99
N PHE A 204 6.07 -13.21 -16.93
CA PHE A 204 6.97 -13.26 -18.08
C PHE A 204 8.34 -13.81 -17.71
#